data_12dc7980c6cbe6817aca2af0ef49db09
#
_entry.id   12dc7980c6cbe6817aca2af0ef49db09
#
_cell.length_a   1.000
_cell.length_b   1.000
_cell.length_c   1.000
_cell.angle_alpha   90.00
_cell.angle_beta   90.00
_cell.angle_gamma   90.00
#
_symmetry.space_group_name_H-M   'P 1'
#
loop_
_entity.id
_entity.type
_entity.pdbx_description
1 polymer ?
#
loop_
_entity_poly.entity_id
_entity_poly.type
_entity_poly.pdbx_seq_one_letter_code
_entity_poly.pdbx_strand_id
1 'polypeptide(L)'
;METIVLMKNDNDGSPFLPLAADNFKKACVVGPFIENPDTMFGDYSPTMMTDYIVTPLAGIKTTQIGSDLLNYEEGCTDGPACEIYNSNKVRTVCEGVDLVIVTAGLSRYLEHEGHDISKISLPGHQMSLLTDAESASGSAPIILLLFNANPLDISYAKSNPRFAAILEAYYPGQEAGVAIANVLTGSYNPAGRLPNTWPASLDQVPDMINYTMKERTYRYFTQEPLYPFGYGLSFTTFKYSDLNVASTANTNGEGSITVSVTVTNTGTMDGDEVTQAYVKWDNVAEAPNIQLVGVSRKSISKGQSITVSFTIKPEQLQVWTDDDKWSIPEGTYSLFVGGQQPDQKVSVPSNVLSATFKL
;
A
#
# COMPACT_ATOMS: atom_id res chain seq x y z
N MET A 1 9.57 -0.96 -8.61
CA MET A 1 9.23 -2.21 -7.90
C MET A 1 9.11 -1.97 -6.39
N GLU A 2 10.02 -1.27 -5.78
CA GLU A 2 10.08 -1.11 -4.31
C GLU A 2 8.90 -0.38 -3.68
N THR A 3 8.19 0.44 -4.46
CA THR A 3 7.05 1.23 -4.01
C THR A 3 5.70 0.52 -4.18
N ILE A 4 5.62 -0.54 -4.98
CA ILE A 4 4.36 -1.27 -5.17
C ILE A 4 3.95 -1.92 -3.85
N VAL A 5 2.71 -1.65 -3.42
CA VAL A 5 2.12 -2.18 -2.19
C VAL A 5 1.12 -3.28 -2.55
N LEU A 6 1.33 -4.47 -2.03
CA LEU A 6 0.35 -5.55 -2.11
C LEU A 6 -0.68 -5.36 -0.99
N MET A 7 -1.91 -4.98 -1.35
CA MET A 7 -2.97 -4.64 -0.40
C MET A 7 -3.91 -5.81 -0.11
N LYS A 8 -4.08 -6.72 -1.06
CA LYS A 8 -4.85 -7.96 -0.90
C LYS A 8 -4.19 -9.06 -1.70
N ASN A 9 -4.13 -10.27 -1.14
CA ASN A 9 -3.62 -11.46 -1.81
C ASN A 9 -4.28 -12.69 -1.21
N ASP A 10 -5.53 -12.93 -1.60
CA ASP A 10 -6.35 -14.01 -1.06
C ASP A 10 -7.33 -14.53 -2.12
N ASN A 11 -7.27 -15.82 -2.38
CA ASN A 11 -8.21 -16.56 -3.20
C ASN A 11 -8.66 -17.78 -2.41
N ASP A 12 -9.84 -17.71 -1.84
CA ASP A 12 -10.44 -18.76 -1.00
C ASP A 12 -9.52 -19.24 0.15
N GLY A 13 -8.87 -18.30 0.84
CA GLY A 13 -7.99 -18.59 1.99
C GLY A 13 -6.55 -18.96 1.61
N SER A 14 -6.19 -18.84 0.34
CA SER A 14 -4.82 -19.08 -0.14
C SER A 14 -4.27 -17.88 -0.92
N PRO A 15 -2.95 -17.61 -0.84
CA PRO A 15 -2.34 -16.57 -1.66
C PRO A 15 -2.57 -16.81 -3.16
N PHE A 16 -2.99 -15.78 -3.88
CA PHE A 16 -3.22 -15.82 -5.31
C PHE A 16 -1.97 -15.46 -6.13
N LEU A 17 -1.28 -14.41 -5.70
CA LEU A 17 0.01 -14.02 -6.27
C LEU A 17 1.17 -14.66 -5.49
N PRO A 18 2.29 -14.97 -6.15
CA PRO A 18 2.57 -14.76 -7.58
C PRO A 18 1.80 -15.73 -8.49
N LEU A 19 1.54 -15.28 -9.73
CA LEU A 19 0.85 -16.11 -10.74
C LEU A 19 1.70 -17.32 -11.10
N ALA A 20 1.09 -18.51 -11.05
CA ALA A 20 1.73 -19.72 -11.54
C ALA A 20 1.63 -19.80 -13.09
N ALA A 21 2.74 -20.18 -13.74
CA ALA A 21 2.92 -20.08 -15.19
C ALA A 21 1.83 -20.79 -16.01
N ASP A 22 1.31 -21.93 -15.54
CA ASP A 22 0.42 -22.79 -16.32
C ASP A 22 -1.05 -22.71 -15.92
N ASN A 23 -1.42 -21.76 -15.03
CA ASN A 23 -2.76 -21.74 -14.44
C ASN A 23 -3.81 -21.07 -15.33
N PHE A 24 -3.41 -20.28 -16.34
CA PHE A 24 -4.33 -19.47 -17.13
C PHE A 24 -4.18 -19.74 -18.62
N LYS A 25 -5.32 -19.91 -19.30
CA LYS A 25 -5.38 -20.16 -20.75
C LYS A 25 -5.88 -18.95 -21.54
N LYS A 26 -6.59 -18.04 -20.87
CA LYS A 26 -7.13 -16.82 -21.47
C LYS A 26 -7.29 -15.75 -20.39
N ALA A 27 -6.77 -14.58 -20.64
CA ALA A 27 -6.88 -13.46 -19.73
C ALA A 27 -7.44 -12.21 -20.40
N CYS A 28 -8.04 -11.29 -19.64
CA CYS A 28 -8.27 -9.94 -20.11
C CYS A 28 -7.57 -8.90 -19.23
N VAL A 29 -7.11 -7.82 -19.87
CA VAL A 29 -6.59 -6.63 -19.20
C VAL A 29 -7.41 -5.44 -19.62
N VAL A 30 -8.05 -4.75 -18.68
CA VAL A 30 -8.97 -3.65 -18.96
C VAL A 30 -8.69 -2.44 -18.08
N GLY A 31 -9.06 -1.27 -18.57
CA GLY A 31 -9.02 -0.02 -17.81
C GLY A 31 -8.09 1.05 -18.39
N PRO A 32 -8.23 2.31 -17.93
CA PRO A 32 -7.65 3.48 -18.59
C PRO A 32 -6.13 3.66 -18.42
N PHE A 33 -5.45 2.76 -17.69
CA PHE A 33 -4.01 2.85 -17.44
C PHE A 33 -3.19 1.83 -18.22
N ILE A 34 -3.81 0.99 -19.06
CA ILE A 34 -3.12 -0.15 -19.67
C ILE A 34 -2.10 0.26 -20.74
N GLU A 35 -2.40 1.27 -21.58
CA GLU A 35 -1.54 1.69 -22.68
C GLU A 35 -1.16 3.18 -22.65
N ASN A 36 -1.72 3.98 -21.76
CA ASN A 36 -1.46 5.41 -21.70
C ASN A 36 -0.18 5.73 -20.90
N PRO A 37 0.94 6.12 -21.56
CA PRO A 37 2.20 6.38 -20.87
C PRO A 37 2.15 7.60 -19.93
N ASP A 38 1.31 8.60 -20.21
CA ASP A 38 1.18 9.81 -19.41
C ASP A 38 0.63 9.53 -18.01
N THR A 39 -0.14 8.47 -17.85
CA THR A 39 -0.75 8.10 -16.57
C THR A 39 0.24 7.44 -15.60
N MET A 40 1.45 7.14 -16.06
CA MET A 40 2.50 6.57 -15.22
C MET A 40 3.25 7.61 -14.39
N PHE A 41 2.93 8.90 -14.52
CA PHE A 41 3.62 10.00 -13.88
C PHE A 41 2.66 10.93 -13.15
N GLY A 42 3.10 11.41 -11.98
CA GLY A 42 2.42 12.46 -11.23
C GLY A 42 2.72 13.88 -11.78
N ASP A 43 2.21 14.89 -11.09
CA ASP A 43 2.30 16.30 -11.51
C ASP A 43 3.77 16.80 -11.59
N TYR A 44 4.55 16.54 -10.55
CA TYR A 44 5.95 16.97 -10.47
C TYR A 44 6.93 16.01 -11.17
N SER A 45 6.63 15.69 -12.42
CA SER A 45 7.48 14.82 -13.22
C SER A 45 8.34 15.60 -14.22
N PRO A 46 9.52 15.08 -14.59
CA PRO A 46 10.32 15.65 -15.67
C PRO A 46 9.60 15.50 -17.02
N THR A 47 10.14 16.15 -18.05
CA THR A 47 9.66 15.93 -19.43
C THR A 47 9.72 14.45 -19.79
N MET A 48 8.56 13.89 -20.14
CA MET A 48 8.44 12.47 -20.46
C MET A 48 8.83 12.23 -21.91
N MET A 49 9.60 11.17 -22.14
CA MET A 49 9.88 10.64 -23.46
C MET A 49 9.07 9.35 -23.63
N THR A 50 7.90 9.46 -24.22
CA THR A 50 6.90 8.38 -24.31
C THR A 50 7.42 7.09 -24.93
N ASP A 51 8.36 7.20 -25.88
CA ASP A 51 8.98 6.05 -26.57
C ASP A 51 9.79 5.13 -25.63
N TYR A 52 10.15 5.60 -24.45
CA TYR A 52 10.93 4.83 -23.46
C TYR A 52 10.08 4.34 -22.29
N ILE A 53 8.77 4.60 -22.30
CA ILE A 53 7.89 4.21 -21.20
C ILE A 53 7.32 2.82 -21.48
N VAL A 54 7.57 1.89 -20.56
CA VAL A 54 6.97 0.55 -20.60
C VAL A 54 5.63 0.60 -19.87
N THR A 55 4.54 0.60 -20.63
CA THR A 55 3.17 0.62 -20.09
C THR A 55 2.82 -0.69 -19.37
N PRO A 56 1.81 -0.71 -18.50
CA PRO A 56 1.35 -1.92 -17.82
C PRO A 56 1.05 -3.07 -18.80
N LEU A 57 0.34 -2.80 -19.88
CA LEU A 57 0.04 -3.82 -20.90
C LEU A 57 1.30 -4.35 -21.59
N ALA A 58 2.24 -3.46 -21.94
CA ALA A 58 3.51 -3.87 -22.53
C ALA A 58 4.28 -4.81 -21.60
N GLY A 59 4.35 -4.49 -20.30
CA GLY A 59 4.99 -5.35 -19.30
C GLY A 59 4.26 -6.68 -19.10
N ILE A 60 2.93 -6.69 -18.99
CA ILE A 60 2.13 -7.91 -18.83
C ILE A 60 2.31 -8.84 -20.03
N LYS A 61 2.40 -8.32 -21.25
CA LYS A 61 2.65 -9.10 -22.45
C LYS A 61 3.99 -9.84 -22.43
N THR A 62 4.96 -9.44 -21.62
CA THR A 62 6.24 -10.15 -21.45
C THR A 62 6.17 -11.32 -20.47
N THR A 63 5.07 -11.48 -19.75
CA THR A 63 4.87 -12.54 -18.76
C THR A 63 4.39 -13.85 -19.42
N GLN A 64 4.26 -14.90 -18.60
CA GLN A 64 3.65 -16.18 -19.04
C GLN A 64 2.20 -16.03 -19.51
N ILE A 65 1.50 -14.93 -19.16
CA ILE A 65 0.16 -14.64 -19.69
C ILE A 65 0.23 -14.24 -21.17
N GLY A 66 1.32 -13.66 -21.62
CA GLY A 66 1.73 -13.37 -22.99
C GLY A 66 0.68 -12.83 -23.95
N SER A 67 1.12 -12.34 -25.10
CA SER A 67 0.23 -11.69 -26.07
C SER A 67 -0.82 -12.63 -26.68
N ASP A 68 -0.53 -13.91 -26.80
CA ASP A 68 -1.43 -14.90 -27.43
C ASP A 68 -2.59 -15.34 -26.54
N LEU A 69 -2.47 -15.12 -25.22
CA LEU A 69 -3.48 -15.46 -24.21
C LEU A 69 -4.31 -14.24 -23.77
N LEU A 70 -3.93 -13.03 -24.21
CA LEU A 70 -4.37 -11.78 -23.65
C LEU A 70 -5.30 -11.00 -24.56
N ASN A 71 -6.54 -10.79 -24.11
CA ASN A 71 -7.43 -9.77 -24.66
C ASN A 71 -7.26 -8.46 -23.87
N TYR A 72 -7.46 -7.31 -24.49
CA TYR A 72 -7.38 -6.04 -23.77
C TYR A 72 -8.28 -4.96 -24.36
N GLU A 73 -8.71 -4.03 -23.51
CA GLU A 73 -9.53 -2.87 -23.88
C GLU A 73 -9.46 -1.80 -22.77
N GLU A 74 -9.23 -0.55 -23.11
CA GLU A 74 -9.23 0.53 -22.11
C GLU A 74 -10.63 0.77 -21.51
N GLY A 75 -11.66 0.64 -22.31
CA GLY A 75 -13.05 0.86 -21.90
C GLY A 75 -13.41 2.34 -21.75
N CYS A 76 -12.51 3.16 -21.25
CA CYS A 76 -12.65 4.60 -21.03
C CYS A 76 -11.88 5.35 -22.15
N THR A 77 -12.57 6.06 -23.04
CA THR A 77 -11.95 6.70 -24.20
C THR A 77 -11.34 8.07 -23.92
N ASP A 78 -11.65 8.65 -22.76
CA ASP A 78 -11.12 9.91 -22.23
C ASP A 78 -10.10 9.69 -21.09
N GLY A 79 -9.51 8.49 -21.04
CA GLY A 79 -8.51 8.12 -20.06
C GLY A 79 -9.08 7.95 -18.63
N PRO A 80 -8.30 8.25 -17.57
CA PRO A 80 -8.70 8.00 -16.18
C PRO A 80 -9.92 8.76 -15.67
N ALA A 81 -10.33 9.86 -16.30
CA ALA A 81 -11.59 10.53 -15.97
C ALA A 81 -12.80 9.61 -16.20
N CYS A 82 -12.72 8.79 -17.24
CA CYS A 82 -13.69 7.74 -17.57
C CYS A 82 -15.16 8.24 -17.61
N GLU A 83 -15.38 9.47 -18.09
CA GLU A 83 -16.71 10.02 -18.32
C GLU A 83 -17.35 9.42 -19.59
N ILE A 84 -16.51 8.95 -20.52
CA ILE A 84 -16.93 8.29 -21.77
C ILE A 84 -16.51 6.81 -21.69
N TYR A 85 -17.46 5.94 -21.41
CA TYR A 85 -17.24 4.52 -21.12
C TYR A 85 -17.98 3.61 -22.12
N ASN A 86 -17.33 2.54 -22.55
CA ASN A 86 -17.91 1.52 -23.43
C ASN A 86 -18.00 0.14 -22.74
N SER A 87 -19.10 -0.10 -22.04
CA SER A 87 -19.39 -1.35 -21.33
C SER A 87 -19.29 -2.58 -22.24
N ASN A 88 -19.85 -2.52 -23.48
CA ASN A 88 -19.88 -3.66 -24.38
C ASN A 88 -18.47 -4.13 -24.78
N LYS A 89 -17.54 -3.22 -25.03
CA LYS A 89 -16.15 -3.56 -25.35
C LYS A 89 -15.47 -4.30 -24.19
N VAL A 90 -15.58 -3.77 -22.96
CA VAL A 90 -15.03 -4.39 -21.75
C VAL A 90 -15.59 -5.79 -21.54
N ARG A 91 -16.92 -5.94 -21.62
CA ARG A 91 -17.58 -7.23 -21.46
C ARG A 91 -17.13 -8.24 -22.52
N THR A 92 -17.03 -7.81 -23.79
CA THR A 92 -16.60 -8.69 -24.91
C THR A 92 -15.20 -9.27 -24.69
N VAL A 93 -14.22 -8.45 -24.27
CA VAL A 93 -12.85 -8.94 -24.07
C VAL A 93 -12.68 -9.78 -22.84
N CYS A 94 -13.53 -9.62 -21.81
CA CYS A 94 -13.52 -10.40 -20.57
C CYS A 94 -14.45 -11.64 -20.59
N GLU A 95 -15.18 -11.89 -21.67
CA GLU A 95 -16.04 -13.07 -21.77
C GLU A 95 -15.22 -14.37 -21.91
N GLY A 96 -15.51 -15.34 -21.03
CA GLY A 96 -14.89 -16.66 -21.05
C GLY A 96 -13.38 -16.68 -20.79
N VAL A 97 -12.87 -15.69 -20.02
CA VAL A 97 -11.51 -15.68 -19.51
C VAL A 97 -11.41 -16.43 -18.17
N ASP A 98 -10.20 -16.84 -17.82
CA ASP A 98 -9.87 -17.47 -16.53
C ASP A 98 -9.00 -16.57 -15.62
N LEU A 99 -8.65 -15.38 -16.10
CA LEU A 99 -7.99 -14.31 -15.31
C LEU A 99 -8.44 -12.92 -15.81
N VAL A 100 -8.72 -12.01 -14.88
CA VAL A 100 -8.98 -10.60 -15.17
C VAL A 100 -7.93 -9.72 -14.48
N ILE A 101 -7.38 -8.75 -15.20
CA ILE A 101 -6.58 -7.67 -14.63
C ILE A 101 -7.30 -6.36 -14.95
N VAL A 102 -7.70 -5.63 -13.91
CA VAL A 102 -8.39 -4.33 -14.06
C VAL A 102 -7.46 -3.24 -13.56
N THR A 103 -7.33 -2.16 -14.34
CA THR A 103 -6.63 -0.95 -13.92
C THR A 103 -7.62 0.15 -13.59
N ALA A 104 -7.41 0.85 -12.46
CA ALA A 104 -8.24 1.96 -12.02
C ALA A 104 -7.41 2.97 -11.22
N GLY A 105 -7.96 4.16 -10.98
CA GLY A 105 -7.27 5.16 -10.16
C GLY A 105 -7.50 6.59 -10.63
N LEU A 106 -6.53 7.44 -10.29
CA LEU A 106 -6.46 8.85 -10.64
C LEU A 106 -5.33 9.10 -11.65
N SER A 107 -5.16 10.34 -12.04
CA SER A 107 -4.03 10.78 -12.88
C SER A 107 -3.67 12.20 -12.52
N ARG A 108 -2.49 12.65 -12.95
CA ARG A 108 -2.07 14.04 -12.80
C ARG A 108 -3.04 15.08 -13.37
N TYR A 109 -4.02 14.67 -14.16
CA TYR A 109 -5.07 15.55 -14.70
C TYR A 109 -6.27 15.66 -13.76
N LEU A 110 -6.40 14.73 -12.80
CA LEU A 110 -7.49 14.67 -11.82
C LEU A 110 -7.03 15.07 -10.41
N GLU A 111 -5.74 14.84 -10.10
CA GLU A 111 -5.11 15.23 -8.85
C GLU A 111 -3.74 15.87 -9.14
N HIS A 112 -3.59 17.15 -8.86
CA HIS A 112 -2.36 17.92 -9.05
C HIS A 112 -2.33 19.14 -8.15
N GLU A 113 -1.20 19.88 -8.11
CA GLU A 113 -1.11 21.11 -7.35
C GLU A 113 -2.20 22.10 -7.75
N GLY A 114 -2.90 22.63 -6.72
CA GLY A 114 -4.00 23.58 -6.94
C GLY A 114 -5.32 22.93 -7.39
N HIS A 115 -5.41 21.61 -7.44
CA HIS A 115 -6.62 20.87 -7.77
C HIS A 115 -6.82 19.66 -6.86
N ASP A 116 -7.60 19.86 -5.79
CA ASP A 116 -7.93 18.81 -4.84
C ASP A 116 -9.12 17.96 -5.32
N ILE A 117 -9.07 16.68 -5.05
CA ILE A 117 -10.22 15.80 -5.26
C ILE A 117 -11.27 16.06 -4.15
N SER A 118 -12.53 16.16 -4.54
CA SER A 118 -13.66 16.37 -3.61
C SER A 118 -14.34 15.06 -3.19
N LYS A 119 -13.93 13.93 -3.75
CA LYS A 119 -14.48 12.59 -3.50
C LYS A 119 -13.35 11.58 -3.49
N ILE A 120 -13.49 10.53 -2.68
CA ILE A 120 -12.56 9.39 -2.67
C ILE A 120 -13.09 8.20 -3.50
N SER A 121 -14.26 8.32 -4.14
CA SER A 121 -14.76 7.30 -5.06
C SER A 121 -13.94 7.26 -6.35
N LEU A 122 -13.90 6.10 -7.00
CA LEU A 122 -13.33 5.95 -8.33
C LEU A 122 -13.97 6.95 -9.31
N PRO A 123 -13.18 7.62 -10.19
CA PRO A 123 -13.70 8.62 -11.14
C PRO A 123 -14.65 8.03 -12.18
N GLY A 124 -15.58 8.84 -12.65
CA GLY A 124 -16.47 8.56 -13.78
C GLY A 124 -17.11 7.18 -13.70
N HIS A 125 -16.94 6.39 -14.76
CA HIS A 125 -17.44 5.02 -14.87
C HIS A 125 -16.46 3.91 -14.47
N GLN A 126 -15.35 4.22 -13.78
CA GLN A 126 -14.39 3.19 -13.39
C GLN A 126 -15.02 2.10 -12.48
N MET A 127 -15.98 2.44 -11.60
CA MET A 127 -16.72 1.43 -10.84
C MET A 127 -17.55 0.53 -11.76
N SER A 128 -18.18 1.08 -12.80
CA SER A 128 -18.91 0.30 -13.81
C SER A 128 -17.98 -0.64 -14.59
N LEU A 129 -16.76 -0.16 -14.88
CA LEU A 129 -15.73 -0.97 -15.54
C LEU A 129 -15.34 -2.19 -14.67
N LEU A 130 -15.14 -2.01 -13.36
CA LEU A 130 -14.86 -3.11 -12.43
C LEU A 130 -16.00 -4.15 -12.44
N THR A 131 -17.23 -3.69 -12.31
CA THR A 131 -18.40 -4.56 -12.22
C THR A 131 -18.75 -5.25 -13.54
N ASP A 132 -18.52 -4.59 -14.68
CA ASP A 132 -18.72 -5.19 -16.01
C ASP A 132 -17.68 -6.27 -16.30
N ALA A 133 -16.41 -6.02 -16.00
CA ALA A 133 -15.34 -7.01 -16.13
C ALA A 133 -15.61 -8.23 -15.24
N GLU A 134 -16.01 -8.01 -13.99
CA GLU A 134 -16.40 -9.08 -13.06
C GLU A 134 -17.58 -9.90 -13.58
N SER A 135 -18.65 -9.22 -13.99
CA SER A 135 -19.88 -9.88 -14.48
C SER A 135 -19.64 -10.70 -15.76
N ALA A 136 -18.80 -10.20 -16.68
CA ALA A 136 -18.52 -10.87 -17.94
C ALA A 136 -17.59 -12.09 -17.80
N SER A 137 -16.70 -12.07 -16.82
CA SER A 137 -15.68 -13.11 -16.63
C SER A 137 -16.14 -14.33 -15.81
N GLY A 138 -17.43 -14.43 -15.47
CA GLY A 138 -17.98 -15.58 -14.74
C GLY A 138 -17.37 -15.74 -13.36
N SER A 139 -16.55 -16.77 -13.10
CA SER A 139 -15.91 -17.03 -11.81
C SER A 139 -14.39 -16.72 -11.80
N ALA A 140 -13.84 -16.15 -12.87
CA ALA A 140 -12.39 -15.88 -12.96
C ALA A 140 -11.92 -14.92 -11.84
N PRO A 141 -10.78 -15.17 -11.20
CA PRO A 141 -10.19 -14.25 -10.23
C PRO A 141 -9.79 -12.94 -10.88
N ILE A 142 -9.86 -11.87 -10.10
CA ILE A 142 -9.58 -10.50 -10.55
C ILE A 142 -8.39 -9.94 -9.79
N ILE A 143 -7.47 -9.33 -10.51
CA ILE A 143 -6.39 -8.49 -9.96
C ILE A 143 -6.77 -7.03 -10.23
N LEU A 144 -6.81 -6.20 -9.18
CA LEU A 144 -6.95 -4.75 -9.30
C LEU A 144 -5.59 -4.08 -9.17
N LEU A 145 -5.20 -3.33 -10.21
CA LEU A 145 -4.02 -2.47 -10.22
C LEU A 145 -4.47 -1.02 -10.06
N LEU A 146 -4.02 -0.36 -9.00
CA LEU A 146 -4.35 1.03 -8.69
C LEU A 146 -3.21 1.98 -9.05
N PHE A 147 -3.58 3.15 -9.58
CA PHE A 147 -2.68 4.23 -9.98
C PHE A 147 -3.22 5.55 -9.43
N ASN A 148 -2.70 6.02 -8.31
CA ASN A 148 -3.18 7.23 -7.61
C ASN A 148 -2.16 7.70 -6.57
N ALA A 149 -2.20 8.96 -6.18
CA ALA A 149 -1.48 9.46 -5.01
C ALA A 149 -2.40 9.54 -3.80
N ASN A 150 -3.63 10.01 -3.97
CA ASN A 150 -4.62 10.09 -2.90
C ASN A 150 -5.33 8.75 -2.68
N PRO A 151 -5.70 8.40 -1.43
CA PRO A 151 -6.52 7.25 -1.13
C PRO A 151 -7.86 7.25 -1.89
N LEU A 152 -8.28 6.07 -2.35
CA LEU A 152 -9.56 5.84 -3.02
C LEU A 152 -10.44 4.87 -2.24
N ASP A 153 -11.75 5.03 -2.31
CA ASP A 153 -12.69 4.03 -1.81
C ASP A 153 -12.72 2.81 -2.74
N ILE A 154 -12.02 1.78 -2.32
CA ILE A 154 -11.98 0.47 -2.96
C ILE A 154 -12.63 -0.61 -2.08
N SER A 155 -13.53 -0.22 -1.19
CA SER A 155 -14.23 -1.12 -0.27
C SER A 155 -14.94 -2.27 -1.01
N TYR A 156 -15.49 -1.99 -2.19
CA TYR A 156 -16.07 -3.01 -3.06
C TYR A 156 -15.06 -4.12 -3.41
N ALA A 157 -13.91 -3.77 -3.96
CA ALA A 157 -12.89 -4.74 -4.34
C ALA A 157 -12.27 -5.43 -3.12
N LYS A 158 -12.05 -4.69 -2.02
CA LYS A 158 -11.51 -5.24 -0.78
C LYS A 158 -12.41 -6.34 -0.21
N SER A 159 -13.72 -6.12 -0.16
CA SER A 159 -14.68 -7.06 0.44
C SER A 159 -15.14 -8.17 -0.50
N ASN A 160 -15.02 -7.99 -1.81
CA ASN A 160 -15.45 -8.96 -2.80
C ASN A 160 -14.38 -10.06 -3.00
N PRO A 161 -14.70 -11.36 -2.75
CA PRO A 161 -13.74 -12.45 -2.88
C PRO A 161 -13.23 -12.66 -4.32
N ARG A 162 -13.96 -12.19 -5.33
CA ARG A 162 -13.54 -12.27 -6.73
C ARG A 162 -12.27 -11.45 -7.02
N PHE A 163 -12.06 -10.35 -6.29
CA PHE A 163 -10.82 -9.60 -6.33
C PHE A 163 -9.75 -10.31 -5.48
N ALA A 164 -9.07 -11.27 -6.09
CA ALA A 164 -8.10 -12.13 -5.42
C ALA A 164 -6.80 -11.38 -5.06
N ALA A 165 -6.46 -10.30 -5.79
CA ALA A 165 -5.33 -9.44 -5.45
C ALA A 165 -5.65 -7.97 -5.72
N ILE A 166 -5.07 -7.09 -4.89
CA ILE A 166 -5.10 -5.63 -5.07
C ILE A 166 -3.68 -5.11 -4.89
N LEU A 167 -3.20 -4.36 -5.86
CA LEU A 167 -1.87 -3.76 -5.88
C LEU A 167 -2.00 -2.24 -6.05
N GLU A 168 -1.35 -1.47 -5.17
CA GLU A 168 -1.20 -0.03 -5.31
C GLU A 168 0.17 0.27 -5.93
N ALA A 169 0.16 0.84 -7.13
CA ALA A 169 1.36 1.15 -7.88
C ALA A 169 1.75 2.64 -7.79
N TYR A 170 0.89 3.50 -7.29
CA TYR A 170 1.06 4.96 -7.33
C TYR A 170 1.25 5.46 -8.77
N TYR A 171 2.21 6.37 -8.97
CA TYR A 171 2.71 6.79 -10.28
C TYR A 171 4.08 6.14 -10.50
N PRO A 172 4.14 4.93 -11.11
CA PRO A 172 5.32 4.07 -11.06
C PRO A 172 6.45 4.49 -12.00
N GLY A 173 6.20 5.47 -12.89
CA GLY A 173 7.22 6.03 -13.78
C GLY A 173 7.51 5.20 -15.02
N GLN A 174 8.71 5.40 -15.59
CA GLN A 174 9.10 4.87 -16.90
C GLN A 174 9.01 3.34 -17.00
N GLU A 175 9.43 2.61 -15.99
CA GLU A 175 9.49 1.14 -15.99
C GLU A 175 8.25 0.50 -15.32
N ALA A 176 7.11 1.18 -15.38
CA ALA A 176 5.86 0.74 -14.76
C ALA A 176 5.49 -0.70 -15.11
N GLY A 177 5.46 -1.02 -16.39
CA GLY A 177 5.09 -2.34 -16.90
C GLY A 177 6.06 -3.44 -16.44
N VAL A 178 7.37 -3.17 -16.47
CA VAL A 178 8.38 -4.11 -15.97
C VAL A 178 8.21 -4.36 -14.48
N ALA A 179 7.98 -3.32 -13.70
CA ALA A 179 7.78 -3.43 -12.26
C ALA A 179 6.53 -4.27 -11.92
N ILE A 180 5.41 -4.00 -12.60
CA ILE A 180 4.15 -4.73 -12.44
C ILE A 180 4.33 -6.20 -12.85
N ALA A 181 4.92 -6.46 -14.02
CA ALA A 181 5.18 -7.82 -14.50
C ALA A 181 6.01 -8.64 -13.51
N ASN A 182 7.07 -8.06 -12.96
CA ASN A 182 7.92 -8.72 -11.96
C ASN A 182 7.17 -9.06 -10.67
N VAL A 183 6.27 -8.19 -10.21
CA VAL A 183 5.44 -8.48 -9.03
C VAL A 183 4.42 -9.57 -9.36
N LEU A 184 3.70 -9.46 -10.49
CA LEU A 184 2.70 -10.47 -10.87
C LEU A 184 3.29 -11.89 -10.99
N THR A 185 4.51 -12.01 -11.51
CA THR A 185 5.17 -13.30 -11.74
C THR A 185 6.01 -13.81 -10.56
N GLY A 186 6.17 -13.00 -9.50
CA GLY A 186 7.02 -13.34 -8.37
C GLY A 186 8.52 -13.20 -8.61
N SER A 187 8.93 -12.64 -9.76
CA SER A 187 10.33 -12.26 -10.00
C SER A 187 10.79 -11.17 -9.03
N TYR A 188 9.84 -10.47 -8.43
CA TYR A 188 10.05 -9.53 -7.35
C TYR A 188 8.97 -9.70 -6.27
N ASN A 189 9.38 -9.95 -5.03
CA ASN A 189 8.48 -10.03 -3.89
C ASN A 189 8.19 -8.61 -3.36
N PRO A 190 6.92 -8.12 -3.40
CA PRO A 190 6.60 -6.77 -2.98
C PRO A 190 6.85 -6.55 -1.49
N ALA A 191 7.37 -5.37 -1.16
CA ALA A 191 7.64 -4.93 0.20
C ALA A 191 7.26 -3.46 0.44
N GLY A 192 6.52 -2.84 -0.47
CA GLY A 192 5.97 -1.51 -0.31
C GLY A 192 5.03 -1.43 0.90
N ARG A 193 4.97 -0.26 1.53
CA ARG A 193 4.06 0.04 2.63
C ARG A 193 3.32 1.35 2.35
N LEU A 194 2.04 1.40 2.68
CA LEU A 194 1.23 2.60 2.51
C LEU A 194 1.81 3.76 3.34
N PRO A 195 2.13 4.91 2.72
CA PRO A 195 2.69 6.08 3.41
C PRO A 195 1.62 6.96 4.06
N ASN A 196 0.35 6.60 3.93
CA ASN A 196 -0.80 7.33 4.45
C ASN A 196 -1.85 6.37 5.01
N THR A 197 -2.77 6.92 5.80
CA THR A 197 -3.97 6.21 6.26
C THR A 197 -5.04 6.33 5.17
N TRP A 198 -5.60 5.20 4.73
CA TRP A 198 -6.70 5.17 3.77
C TRP A 198 -8.03 5.21 4.50
N PRO A 199 -8.80 6.29 4.45
CA PRO A 199 -10.11 6.36 5.09
C PRO A 199 -11.09 5.39 4.42
N ALA A 200 -12.03 4.85 5.21
CA ALA A 200 -13.09 3.98 4.68
C ALA A 200 -14.22 4.79 4.02
N SER A 201 -14.38 6.06 4.40
CA SER A 201 -15.31 6.99 3.79
C SER A 201 -14.82 8.43 3.95
N LEU A 202 -15.38 9.35 3.16
CA LEU A 202 -15.06 10.77 3.26
C LEU A 202 -15.48 11.37 4.62
N ASP A 203 -16.47 10.78 5.30
CA ASP A 203 -16.89 11.21 6.64
C ASP A 203 -15.80 11.08 7.71
N GLN A 204 -14.79 10.26 7.44
CA GLN A 204 -13.61 10.11 8.31
C GLN A 204 -12.55 11.20 8.09
N VAL A 205 -12.71 12.05 7.08
CA VAL A 205 -11.76 13.11 6.73
C VAL A 205 -12.27 14.43 7.30
N PRO A 206 -11.55 15.05 8.24
CA PRO A 206 -11.95 16.34 8.78
C PRO A 206 -12.00 17.42 7.70
N ASP A 207 -12.90 18.40 7.86
CA ASP A 207 -13.04 19.54 6.97
C ASP A 207 -11.68 20.25 6.79
N MET A 208 -11.38 20.66 5.56
CA MET A 208 -10.10 21.28 5.17
C MET A 208 -9.79 22.54 6.00
N ILE A 209 -10.81 23.31 6.36
CA ILE A 209 -10.66 24.53 7.18
C ILE A 209 -10.41 24.25 8.66
N ASN A 210 -10.59 23.03 9.12
CA ASN A 210 -10.29 22.62 10.48
C ASN A 210 -8.81 22.24 10.60
N TYR A 211 -7.97 23.14 11.11
CA TYR A 211 -6.53 22.94 11.22
C TYR A 211 -6.09 22.13 12.46
N THR A 212 -7.02 21.60 13.25
CA THR A 212 -6.64 20.69 14.34
C THR A 212 -6.11 19.37 13.78
N MET A 213 -5.21 18.72 14.53
CA MET A 213 -4.67 17.41 14.16
C MET A 213 -5.62 16.25 14.48
N LYS A 214 -6.73 16.50 15.17
CA LYS A 214 -7.71 15.48 15.56
C LYS A 214 -8.22 14.75 14.30
N GLU A 215 -8.23 13.42 14.35
CA GLU A 215 -8.61 12.51 13.25
C GLU A 215 -7.76 12.68 11.97
N ARG A 216 -6.56 13.30 12.07
CA ARG A 216 -5.63 13.40 10.95
C ARG A 216 -4.44 12.49 11.13
N THR A 217 -4.03 11.84 10.05
CA THR A 217 -2.92 10.90 9.98
C THR A 217 -3.05 9.73 10.99
N TYR A 218 -2.27 8.68 10.84
CA TYR A 218 -2.22 7.55 11.77
C TYR A 218 -1.93 7.98 13.23
N ARG A 219 -1.32 9.15 13.42
CA ARG A 219 -0.94 9.66 14.75
C ARG A 219 -2.14 10.02 15.62
N TYR A 220 -3.22 10.51 15.01
CA TYR A 220 -4.40 11.03 15.73
C TYR A 220 -5.71 10.39 15.27
N PHE A 221 -5.67 9.50 14.28
CA PHE A 221 -6.84 8.81 13.77
C PHE A 221 -7.32 7.76 14.78
N THR A 222 -8.60 7.77 15.12
CA THR A 222 -9.18 6.89 16.13
C THR A 222 -10.21 5.92 15.57
N GLN A 223 -10.62 6.13 14.32
CA GLN A 223 -11.60 5.31 13.63
C GLN A 223 -10.93 4.12 12.91
N GLU A 224 -11.73 3.20 12.38
CA GLU A 224 -11.22 2.10 11.57
C GLU A 224 -10.99 2.55 10.12
N PRO A 225 -9.75 2.57 9.62
CA PRO A 225 -9.48 2.92 8.23
C PRO A 225 -9.78 1.76 7.28
N LEU A 226 -9.94 2.05 5.99
CA LEU A 226 -9.94 1.02 4.96
C LEU A 226 -8.61 0.25 4.95
N TYR A 227 -7.49 0.98 4.98
CA TYR A 227 -6.15 0.43 5.22
C TYR A 227 -5.34 1.36 6.11
N PRO A 228 -4.64 0.84 7.12
CA PRO A 228 -3.82 1.66 8.01
C PRO A 228 -2.52 2.11 7.33
N PHE A 229 -1.95 3.22 7.80
CA PHE A 229 -0.59 3.64 7.48
C PHE A 229 0.41 2.50 7.76
N GLY A 230 1.41 2.33 6.90
CA GLY A 230 2.42 1.29 7.06
C GLY A 230 1.97 -0.12 6.66
N TYR A 231 0.72 -0.28 6.17
CA TYR A 231 0.20 -1.56 5.69
C TYR A 231 0.82 -1.98 4.36
N GLY A 232 1.06 -3.26 4.20
CA GLY A 232 1.47 -3.91 2.97
C GLY A 232 1.81 -5.37 3.20
N LEU A 233 1.40 -6.23 2.27
CA LEU A 233 1.65 -7.67 2.29
C LEU A 233 2.97 -8.02 1.58
N SER A 234 3.41 -9.26 1.74
CA SER A 234 4.53 -9.88 1.04
C SER A 234 4.12 -11.28 0.58
N PHE A 235 4.83 -11.85 -0.39
CA PHE A 235 4.66 -13.25 -0.78
C PHE A 235 5.32 -14.23 0.21
N THR A 236 6.01 -13.71 1.22
CA THR A 236 6.58 -14.49 2.32
C THR A 236 6.07 -13.98 3.66
N THR A 237 6.42 -14.66 4.74
CA THR A 237 5.99 -14.31 6.11
C THR A 237 7.18 -14.03 6.99
N PHE A 238 7.03 -13.14 7.98
CA PHE A 238 8.09 -12.78 8.90
C PHE A 238 7.64 -12.92 10.36
N LYS A 239 8.58 -13.30 11.22
CA LYS A 239 8.37 -13.43 12.67
C LYS A 239 9.39 -12.59 13.41
N TYR A 240 8.92 -11.80 14.37
CA TYR A 240 9.73 -11.00 15.28
C TYR A 240 9.91 -11.72 16.61
N SER A 241 11.14 -11.68 17.16
CA SER A 241 11.51 -12.22 18.46
C SER A 241 12.62 -11.40 19.12
N ASP A 242 12.94 -11.70 20.38
CA ASP A 242 14.09 -11.17 21.12
C ASP A 242 14.17 -9.64 21.13
N LEU A 243 13.04 -8.96 21.36
CA LEU A 243 13.04 -7.50 21.49
C LEU A 243 13.80 -7.08 22.74
N ASN A 244 14.84 -6.27 22.55
CA ASN A 244 15.63 -5.68 23.61
C ASN A 244 15.61 -4.17 23.53
N VAL A 245 15.46 -3.51 24.66
CA VAL A 245 15.39 -2.05 24.80
C VAL A 245 16.34 -1.61 25.91
N ALA A 246 17.26 -0.71 25.60
CA ALA A 246 18.15 -0.08 26.55
C ALA A 246 18.06 1.44 26.44
N SER A 247 17.82 2.13 27.54
CA SER A 247 17.69 3.60 27.56
C SER A 247 18.79 4.22 28.40
N THR A 248 19.42 5.24 27.84
CA THR A 248 20.23 6.24 28.55
C THR A 248 19.63 7.64 28.38
N ALA A 249 18.47 7.74 27.74
CA ALA A 249 17.79 8.98 27.47
C ALA A 249 17.21 9.62 28.73
N ASN A 250 17.12 10.93 28.76
CA ASN A 250 16.49 11.71 29.81
C ASN A 250 15.60 12.84 29.26
N THR A 251 14.83 13.49 30.11
CA THR A 251 13.90 14.56 29.76
C THR A 251 14.59 15.88 29.38
N ASN A 252 15.91 16.00 29.59
CA ASN A 252 16.70 17.14 29.15
C ASN A 252 17.16 17.03 27.68
N GLY A 253 16.81 15.92 27.00
CA GLY A 253 17.20 15.70 25.60
C GLY A 253 18.56 15.00 25.42
N GLU A 254 19.11 14.45 26.48
CA GLU A 254 20.42 13.74 26.44
C GLU A 254 20.22 12.22 26.34
N GLY A 255 21.26 11.54 25.85
CA GLY A 255 21.27 10.08 25.70
C GLY A 255 20.48 9.57 24.50
N SER A 256 20.10 8.30 24.53
CA SER A 256 19.31 7.66 23.48
C SER A 256 18.63 6.40 23.97
N ILE A 257 17.64 5.92 23.23
CA ILE A 257 17.04 4.60 23.43
C ILE A 257 17.51 3.71 22.28
N THR A 258 18.22 2.64 22.60
CA THR A 258 18.65 1.61 21.65
C THR A 258 17.64 0.47 21.67
N VAL A 259 17.16 0.10 20.50
CA VAL A 259 16.22 -0.99 20.30
C VAL A 259 16.83 -2.00 19.37
N SER A 260 16.77 -3.28 19.69
CA SER A 260 17.14 -4.37 18.79
C SER A 260 16.09 -5.48 18.80
N VAL A 261 15.88 -6.10 17.64
CA VAL A 261 14.91 -7.17 17.43
C VAL A 261 15.44 -8.18 16.43
N THR A 262 15.16 -9.46 16.63
CA THR A 262 15.43 -10.51 15.66
C THR A 262 14.24 -10.62 14.71
N VAL A 263 14.49 -10.60 13.39
CA VAL A 263 13.49 -10.81 12.33
C VAL A 263 13.85 -12.05 11.55
N THR A 264 12.93 -13.00 11.49
CA THR A 264 13.09 -14.28 10.77
C THR A 264 12.12 -14.35 9.60
N ASN A 265 12.61 -14.67 8.41
CA ASN A 265 11.76 -15.03 7.27
C ASN A 265 11.27 -16.48 7.47
N THR A 266 10.00 -16.65 7.79
CA THR A 266 9.35 -17.94 8.08
C THR A 266 8.61 -18.54 6.89
N GLY A 267 8.58 -17.82 5.76
CA GLY A 267 7.90 -18.28 4.56
C GLY A 267 8.79 -19.05 3.60
N THR A 268 8.34 -19.17 2.36
CA THR A 268 8.91 -20.09 1.36
C THR A 268 9.78 -19.43 0.30
N MET A 269 9.86 -18.07 0.29
CA MET A 269 10.69 -17.32 -0.65
C MET A 269 11.45 -16.18 0.04
N ASP A 270 12.52 -15.74 -0.60
CA ASP A 270 13.26 -14.56 -0.16
C ASP A 270 12.37 -13.32 -0.22
N GLY A 271 12.59 -12.37 0.66
CA GLY A 271 11.82 -11.13 0.67
C GLY A 271 12.43 -10.04 1.53
N ASP A 272 12.03 -8.82 1.24
CA ASP A 272 12.35 -7.69 2.07
C ASP A 272 11.28 -7.53 3.17
N GLU A 273 11.74 -7.31 4.39
CA GLU A 273 10.86 -6.90 5.49
C GLU A 273 11.07 -5.44 5.83
N VAL A 274 9.97 -4.75 6.09
CA VAL A 274 9.95 -3.37 6.57
C VAL A 274 9.59 -3.37 8.06
N THR A 275 10.61 -3.44 8.89
CA THR A 275 10.46 -3.34 10.35
C THR A 275 10.09 -1.92 10.73
N GLN A 276 9.02 -1.75 11.49
CA GLN A 276 8.48 -0.48 11.98
C GLN A 276 8.55 -0.44 13.50
N ALA A 277 9.05 0.65 14.06
CA ALA A 277 9.08 0.88 15.50
C ALA A 277 8.20 2.08 15.85
N TYR A 278 7.22 1.86 16.73
CA TYR A 278 6.26 2.87 17.18
C TYR A 278 6.38 3.12 18.68
N VAL A 279 6.20 4.37 19.08
CA VAL A 279 6.12 4.76 20.49
C VAL A 279 4.74 5.31 20.81
N LYS A 280 4.24 4.99 22.00
CA LYS A 280 3.08 5.59 22.62
C LYS A 280 3.49 6.17 23.97
N TRP A 281 3.02 7.37 24.26
CA TRP A 281 3.17 8.02 25.56
C TRP A 281 2.06 7.55 26.50
N ASP A 282 2.43 6.96 27.62
CA ASP A 282 1.44 6.53 28.59
C ASP A 282 0.99 7.72 29.45
N ASN A 283 -0.31 8.04 29.41
CA ASN A 283 -0.94 9.11 30.20
C ASN A 283 -0.48 10.56 29.86
N VAL A 284 -0.16 10.84 28.60
CA VAL A 284 0.12 12.19 28.10
C VAL A 284 -0.98 12.59 27.12
N ALA A 285 -1.83 13.52 27.51
CA ALA A 285 -3.04 13.89 26.77
C ALA A 285 -2.74 14.58 25.42
N GLU A 286 -1.67 15.36 25.36
CA GLU A 286 -1.26 16.13 24.18
C GLU A 286 -0.49 15.25 23.15
N ALA A 287 -0.08 14.06 23.54
CA ALA A 287 0.69 13.18 22.68
C ALA A 287 -0.17 12.54 21.58
N PRO A 288 0.43 12.18 20.45
CA PRO A 288 -0.20 11.32 19.47
C PRO A 288 -0.63 9.96 20.05
N ASN A 289 -1.63 9.31 19.44
CA ASN A 289 -2.00 7.93 19.80
C ASN A 289 -0.81 6.98 19.68
N ILE A 290 -0.04 7.12 18.60
CA ILE A 290 1.25 6.45 18.35
C ILE A 290 2.10 7.32 17.42
N GLN A 291 3.42 7.11 17.42
CA GLN A 291 4.33 7.73 16.48
C GLN A 291 5.39 6.75 15.99
N LEU A 292 5.59 6.70 14.66
CA LEU A 292 6.70 5.97 14.05
C LEU A 292 8.02 6.67 14.41
N VAL A 293 8.91 5.96 15.07
CA VAL A 293 10.22 6.46 15.53
C VAL A 293 11.39 5.72 14.88
N GLY A 294 11.12 4.63 14.17
CA GLY A 294 12.12 3.90 13.43
C GLY A 294 11.52 3.07 12.30
N VAL A 295 12.22 3.02 11.17
CA VAL A 295 11.90 2.17 10.03
C VAL A 295 13.18 1.58 9.45
N SER A 296 13.13 0.29 9.09
CA SER A 296 14.26 -0.39 8.46
C SER A 296 13.76 -1.42 7.47
N ARG A 297 14.18 -1.30 6.20
CA ARG A 297 13.96 -2.31 5.17
C ARG A 297 15.21 -3.17 5.03
N LYS A 298 15.05 -4.48 5.11
CA LYS A 298 16.12 -5.46 4.99
C LYS A 298 15.68 -6.68 4.18
N SER A 299 16.54 -7.12 3.27
CA SER A 299 16.38 -8.40 2.58
C SER A 299 16.73 -9.55 3.51
N ILE A 300 15.84 -10.54 3.60
CA ILE A 300 16.00 -11.72 4.45
C ILE A 300 15.69 -12.95 3.61
N SER A 301 16.68 -13.81 3.41
CA SER A 301 16.48 -15.06 2.67
C SER A 301 15.56 -16.01 3.45
N LYS A 302 14.82 -16.84 2.75
CA LYS A 302 13.91 -17.82 3.37
C LYS A 302 14.64 -18.65 4.44
N GLY A 303 14.01 -18.79 5.60
CA GLY A 303 14.54 -19.51 6.75
C GLY A 303 15.68 -18.83 7.48
N GLN A 304 16.11 -17.62 7.07
CA GLN A 304 17.17 -16.88 7.74
C GLN A 304 16.62 -15.85 8.71
N SER A 305 17.45 -15.46 9.65
CA SER A 305 17.18 -14.43 10.65
C SER A 305 18.26 -13.35 10.61
N ILE A 306 17.85 -12.12 10.88
CA ILE A 306 18.74 -10.98 11.04
C ILE A 306 18.36 -10.20 12.30
N THR A 307 19.32 -9.43 12.83
CA THR A 307 19.05 -8.45 13.88
C THR A 307 18.85 -7.08 13.23
N VAL A 308 17.72 -6.43 13.53
CA VAL A 308 17.43 -5.04 13.17
C VAL A 308 17.59 -4.18 14.42
N SER A 309 18.24 -3.04 14.29
CA SER A 309 18.47 -2.11 15.41
C SER A 309 18.06 -0.70 15.05
N PHE A 310 17.51 0.02 16.02
CA PHE A 310 17.13 1.44 15.94
C PHE A 310 17.80 2.22 17.08
N THR A 311 18.10 3.47 16.81
CA THR A 311 18.45 4.46 17.85
C THR A 311 17.38 5.54 17.84
N ILE A 312 16.58 5.60 18.90
CA ILE A 312 15.56 6.63 19.09
C ILE A 312 16.22 7.76 19.89
N LYS A 313 16.17 8.96 19.33
CA LYS A 313 16.67 10.16 20.00
C LYS A 313 15.58 10.79 20.85
N PRO A 314 15.91 11.43 21.98
CA PRO A 314 14.92 12.08 22.84
C PRO A 314 14.02 13.09 22.12
N GLU A 315 14.56 13.80 21.10
CA GLU A 315 13.79 14.77 20.32
C GLU A 315 12.60 14.15 19.56
N GLN A 316 12.67 12.84 19.26
CA GLN A 316 11.57 12.11 18.63
C GLN A 316 10.42 11.81 19.60
N LEU A 317 10.63 12.05 20.90
CA LEU A 317 9.67 11.83 21.97
C LEU A 317 9.04 13.14 22.47
N GLN A 318 9.39 14.25 21.85
CA GLN A 318 8.83 15.56 22.20
C GLN A 318 7.35 15.65 21.83
N VAL A 319 6.59 16.31 22.69
CA VAL A 319 5.22 16.75 22.44
C VAL A 319 5.14 18.27 22.55
N TRP A 320 4.23 18.88 21.80
CA TRP A 320 3.91 20.28 21.93
C TRP A 320 2.95 20.45 23.11
N THR A 321 3.28 21.28 24.06
CA THR A 321 2.49 21.50 25.28
C THR A 321 1.66 22.75 25.20
N ASP A 322 0.67 22.89 26.08
CA ASP A 322 -0.18 24.07 26.20
C ASP A 322 0.60 25.36 26.58
N ASP A 323 1.84 25.22 27.08
CA ASP A 323 2.77 26.33 27.35
C ASP A 323 3.51 26.82 26.07
N ASP A 324 3.06 26.46 24.90
CA ASP A 324 3.67 26.77 23.59
C ASP A 324 5.16 26.41 23.49
N LYS A 325 5.51 25.20 23.92
CA LYS A 325 6.89 24.68 23.84
C LYS A 325 6.94 23.19 23.56
N TRP A 326 8.03 22.74 22.96
CA TRP A 326 8.38 21.33 22.89
C TRP A 326 8.93 20.85 24.24
N SER A 327 8.41 19.75 24.73
CA SER A 327 8.93 19.10 25.93
C SER A 327 8.96 17.59 25.77
N ILE A 328 9.84 16.91 26.51
CA ILE A 328 9.90 15.46 26.63
C ILE A 328 9.19 15.11 27.93
N PRO A 329 7.98 14.52 27.90
CA PRO A 329 7.26 14.15 29.11
C PRO A 329 8.03 13.13 29.95
N GLU A 330 8.10 13.37 31.24
CA GLU A 330 8.54 12.34 32.18
C GLU A 330 7.46 11.25 32.29
N GLY A 331 7.87 9.99 32.30
CA GLY A 331 6.94 8.89 32.46
C GLY A 331 7.33 7.60 31.76
N THR A 332 6.32 6.76 31.59
CA THR A 332 6.44 5.48 30.90
C THR A 332 6.05 5.63 29.42
N TYR A 333 6.83 4.99 28.57
CA TYR A 333 6.60 4.91 27.14
C TYR A 333 6.42 3.44 26.76
N SER A 334 5.40 3.17 25.95
CA SER A 334 5.19 1.87 25.33
C SER A 334 5.83 1.87 23.95
N LEU A 335 6.70 0.89 23.70
CA LEU A 335 7.37 0.67 22.41
C LEU A 335 6.78 -0.57 21.73
N PHE A 336 6.49 -0.46 20.45
CA PHE A 336 6.00 -1.55 19.61
C PHE A 336 6.92 -1.72 18.40
N VAL A 337 7.32 -2.97 18.10
CA VAL A 337 8.19 -3.27 16.96
C VAL A 337 7.65 -4.46 16.19
N GLY A 338 7.46 -4.29 14.89
CA GLY A 338 6.90 -5.34 14.01
C GLY A 338 6.80 -4.89 12.55
N GLY A 339 6.16 -5.70 11.72
CA GLY A 339 5.88 -5.39 10.31
C GLY A 339 4.62 -4.57 10.08
N GLN A 340 3.97 -4.11 11.15
CA GLN A 340 2.68 -3.40 11.13
C GLN A 340 2.52 -2.53 12.37
N GLN A 341 1.49 -1.67 12.37
CA GLN A 341 1.09 -0.92 13.57
C GLN A 341 0.59 -1.87 14.68
N PRO A 342 0.75 -1.49 15.97
CA PRO A 342 0.08 -2.21 17.04
C PRO A 342 -1.44 -2.12 16.86
N ASP A 343 -2.14 -3.20 17.26
CA ASP A 343 -3.60 -3.29 17.35
C ASP A 343 -4.38 -3.03 16.05
N GLN A 344 -3.71 -3.01 14.87
CA GLN A 344 -4.42 -2.86 13.60
C GLN A 344 -5.30 -4.09 13.32
N LYS A 345 -6.54 -3.86 12.83
CA LYS A 345 -7.50 -4.93 12.54
C LYS A 345 -7.27 -5.61 11.20
N VAL A 346 -6.87 -4.82 10.19
CA VAL A 346 -6.44 -5.37 8.90
C VAL A 346 -5.01 -5.88 9.07
N SER A 347 -4.86 -7.12 9.49
CA SER A 347 -3.55 -7.69 9.82
C SER A 347 -2.74 -8.08 8.60
N VAL A 348 -1.42 -8.09 8.75
CA VAL A 348 -0.46 -8.76 7.86
C VAL A 348 0.06 -10.02 8.55
N PRO A 349 0.60 -11.02 7.83
CA PRO A 349 1.15 -12.24 8.44
C PRO A 349 2.50 -11.95 9.12
N SER A 350 2.48 -11.12 10.15
CA SER A 350 3.61 -10.69 10.95
C SER A 350 3.11 -10.36 12.36
N ASN A 351 3.96 -10.53 13.36
CA ASN A 351 3.64 -10.16 14.74
C ASN A 351 4.24 -8.81 15.11
N VAL A 352 3.71 -8.22 16.18
CA VAL A 352 4.23 -7.01 16.82
C VAL A 352 4.66 -7.38 18.24
N LEU A 353 5.87 -7.02 18.60
CA LEU A 353 6.38 -7.14 19.96
C LEU A 353 6.24 -5.82 20.70
N SER A 354 6.08 -5.88 22.02
CA SER A 354 6.00 -4.70 22.88
C SER A 354 6.99 -4.74 24.03
N ALA A 355 7.48 -3.56 24.39
CA ALA A 355 8.30 -3.33 25.58
C ALA A 355 7.99 -1.95 26.15
N THR A 356 8.48 -1.64 27.34
CA THR A 356 8.36 -0.31 27.94
C THR A 356 9.71 0.23 28.34
N PHE A 357 9.85 1.55 28.33
CA PHE A 357 10.98 2.25 28.92
C PHE A 357 10.48 3.50 29.67
N LYS A 358 11.35 4.11 30.47
CA LYS A 358 11.01 5.33 31.25
C LYS A 358 12.02 6.42 30.96
N LEU A 359 11.55 7.64 30.99
CA LEU A 359 12.34 8.86 31.03
C LEU A 359 12.00 9.64 32.31
#